data_4de89284b6f4cbd151122237fa1d618e
#
_entry.id   4de89284b6f4cbd151122237fa1d618e
#
_cell.length_a   1.000
_cell.length_b   1.000
_cell.length_c   1.000
_cell.angle_alpha   90.00
_cell.angle_beta   90.00
_cell.angle_gamma   90.00
#
_symmetry.space_group_name_H-M   'P 1'
#
loop_
_entity.id
_entity.type
_entity.pdbx_description
1 polymer ?
#
loop_
_entity_poly.entity_id
_entity_poly.type
_entity_poly.pdbx_seq_one_letter_code
_entity_poly.pdbx_strand_id
1 'polypeptide(L)'
;MGVFTLIKFFEYNWKVRDEWFEWCNQLSNEELIKDRTGGVGSILYTLFHIIDVEYSWLRGIQGKEDVVVEFADYDTSEKVKSLSVRFRNEIAAFLKINLDELNEKVVCVSWDEDKYTVEEILHHIIAHEIHHIGQLSVWSRELELTPVPANFIGRKFKSIHSY
;
A
#
# COMPACT_ATOMS: atom_id res chain seq x y z
N MET A 1 10.96 12.08 13.19
CA MET A 1 11.48 10.69 12.92
C MET A 1 12.29 10.80 11.64
N GLY A 2 13.55 10.33 11.62
CA GLY A 2 14.39 10.52 10.42
C GLY A 2 13.86 9.74 9.22
N VAL A 3 14.03 10.26 8.00
CA VAL A 3 13.63 9.65 6.71
C VAL A 3 14.04 8.19 6.58
N PHE A 4 15.19 7.80 7.10
CA PHE A 4 15.64 6.41 7.12
C PHE A 4 14.65 5.47 7.83
N THR A 5 13.97 5.94 8.85
CA THR A 5 12.95 5.17 9.59
C THR A 5 11.67 5.01 8.76
N LEU A 6 11.24 6.05 8.04
CA LEU A 6 10.07 5.99 7.15
C LEU A 6 10.28 4.98 6.01
N ILE A 7 11.45 4.99 5.38
CA ILE A 7 11.79 4.02 4.32
C ILE A 7 11.64 2.57 4.81
N LYS A 8 12.04 2.29 6.05
CA LYS A 8 11.86 0.94 6.64
C LYS A 8 10.40 0.52 6.78
N PHE A 9 9.48 1.47 7.00
CA PHE A 9 8.05 1.17 7.01
C PHE A 9 7.50 0.90 5.60
N PHE A 10 7.98 1.57 4.56
CA PHE A 10 7.65 1.20 3.18
C PHE A 10 8.14 -0.22 2.84
N GLU A 11 9.40 -0.54 3.17
CA GLU A 11 9.94 -1.89 2.97
C GLU A 11 9.12 -2.97 3.73
N TYR A 12 8.66 -2.64 4.95
CA TYR A 12 7.80 -3.50 5.76
C TYR A 12 6.43 -3.69 5.10
N ASN A 13 5.75 -2.60 4.73
CA ASN A 13 4.44 -2.64 4.10
C ASN A 13 4.49 -3.47 2.80
N TRP A 14 5.45 -3.22 1.93
CA TRP A 14 5.62 -4.00 0.70
C TRP A 14 5.86 -5.48 0.95
N LYS A 15 6.66 -5.83 1.96
CA LYS A 15 6.90 -7.22 2.34
C LYS A 15 5.62 -7.90 2.83
N VAL A 16 4.86 -7.24 3.70
CA VAL A 16 3.59 -7.77 4.22
C VAL A 16 2.56 -7.90 3.10
N ARG A 17 2.48 -6.90 2.21
CA ARG A 17 1.59 -6.92 1.04
C ARG A 17 1.92 -8.09 0.10
N ASP A 18 3.20 -8.34 -0.18
CA ASP A 18 3.62 -9.49 -0.99
C ASP A 18 3.21 -10.83 -0.35
N GLU A 19 3.35 -10.95 0.98
CA GLU A 19 2.89 -12.13 1.72
C GLU A 19 1.36 -12.29 1.67
N TRP A 20 0.59 -11.20 1.67
CA TRP A 20 -0.86 -11.25 1.46
C TRP A 20 -1.23 -11.70 0.05
N PHE A 21 -0.50 -11.31 -0.99
CA PHE A 21 -0.72 -11.86 -2.34
C PHE A 21 -0.46 -13.37 -2.40
N GLU A 22 0.59 -13.86 -1.74
CA GLU A 22 0.80 -15.31 -1.62
C GLU A 22 -0.30 -16.00 -0.81
N TRP A 23 -0.77 -15.34 0.26
CA TRP A 23 -1.89 -15.83 1.06
C TRP A 23 -3.18 -15.96 0.23
N CYS A 24 -3.45 -15.05 -0.70
CA CYS A 24 -4.63 -15.08 -1.58
C CYS A 24 -4.70 -16.33 -2.44
N ASN A 25 -3.60 -17.01 -2.71
CA ASN A 25 -3.56 -18.27 -3.48
C ASN A 25 -4.36 -19.41 -2.83
N GLN A 26 -4.75 -19.28 -1.56
CA GLN A 26 -5.58 -20.27 -0.84
C GLN A 26 -7.07 -20.13 -1.16
N LEU A 27 -7.48 -19.05 -1.81
CA LEU A 27 -8.87 -18.69 -2.04
C LEU A 27 -9.22 -18.70 -3.53
N SER A 28 -10.49 -18.97 -3.84
CA SER A 28 -11.01 -18.72 -5.18
C SER A 28 -11.14 -17.22 -5.45
N ASN A 29 -11.16 -16.84 -6.72
CA ASN A 29 -11.39 -15.46 -7.09
C ASN A 29 -12.74 -14.93 -6.59
N GLU A 30 -13.78 -15.77 -6.61
CA GLU A 30 -15.10 -15.43 -6.07
C GLU A 30 -15.02 -15.05 -4.59
N GLU A 31 -14.23 -15.78 -3.79
CA GLU A 31 -14.05 -15.48 -2.37
C GLU A 31 -13.21 -14.21 -2.15
N LEU A 32 -12.23 -13.93 -3.03
CA LEU A 32 -11.42 -12.73 -2.97
C LEU A 32 -12.19 -11.43 -3.26
N ILE A 33 -13.19 -11.48 -4.17
CA ILE A 33 -14.01 -10.32 -4.55
C ILE A 33 -15.32 -10.22 -3.77
N LYS A 34 -15.63 -11.21 -2.92
CA LYS A 34 -16.85 -11.23 -2.13
C LYS A 34 -16.91 -10.09 -1.14
N ASP A 35 -18.06 -9.39 -1.11
CA ASP A 35 -18.30 -8.32 -0.14
C ASP A 35 -18.25 -8.83 1.30
N ARG A 36 -17.59 -8.04 2.15
CA ARG A 36 -17.43 -8.32 3.57
C ARG A 36 -17.82 -7.12 4.40
N THR A 37 -18.21 -7.37 5.65
CA THR A 37 -18.53 -6.30 6.59
C THR A 37 -17.26 -5.56 7.02
N GLY A 38 -17.32 -4.25 6.99
CA GLY A 38 -16.21 -3.37 7.35
C GLY A 38 -15.20 -3.17 6.22
N GLY A 39 -14.24 -2.32 6.44
CA GLY A 39 -13.23 -1.98 5.44
C GLY A 39 -13.81 -1.37 4.17
N VAL A 40 -13.16 -1.62 3.05
CA VAL A 40 -13.55 -1.13 1.72
C VAL A 40 -14.30 -2.18 0.88
N GLY A 41 -14.76 -3.26 1.50
CA GLY A 41 -15.67 -4.23 0.90
C GLY A 41 -15.08 -5.63 0.72
N SER A 42 -14.04 -5.85 -0.06
CA SER A 42 -13.50 -7.19 -0.32
C SER A 42 -11.99 -7.30 -0.09
N ILE A 43 -11.48 -8.52 0.00
CA ILE A 43 -10.04 -8.79 0.17
C ILE A 43 -9.27 -8.22 -1.02
N LEU A 44 -9.69 -8.54 -2.23
CA LEU A 44 -8.99 -8.09 -3.44
C LEU A 44 -9.07 -6.58 -3.62
N TYR A 45 -10.25 -5.99 -3.38
CA TYR A 45 -10.41 -4.54 -3.47
C TYR A 45 -9.58 -3.81 -2.41
N THR A 46 -9.44 -4.38 -1.21
CA THR A 46 -8.59 -3.80 -0.16
C THR A 46 -7.12 -3.74 -0.60
N LEU A 47 -6.59 -4.81 -1.19
CA LEU A 47 -5.22 -4.82 -1.72
C LEU A 47 -5.04 -3.84 -2.88
N PHE A 48 -6.02 -3.74 -3.78
CA PHE A 48 -6.04 -2.76 -4.85
C PHE A 48 -6.06 -1.33 -4.30
N HIS A 49 -6.96 -1.04 -3.37
CA HIS A 49 -7.12 0.27 -2.73
C HIS A 49 -5.83 0.76 -2.03
N ILE A 50 -5.15 -0.13 -1.30
CA ILE A 50 -3.85 0.20 -0.69
C ILE A 50 -2.84 0.68 -1.74
N ILE A 51 -2.75 -0.02 -2.86
CA ILE A 51 -1.81 0.27 -3.94
C ILE A 51 -2.15 1.59 -4.63
N ASP A 52 -3.42 1.80 -4.91
CA ASP A 52 -3.94 3.00 -5.55
C ASP A 52 -3.67 4.24 -4.70
N VAL A 53 -4.05 4.21 -3.43
CA VAL A 53 -3.81 5.30 -2.47
C VAL A 53 -2.32 5.59 -2.31
N GLU A 54 -1.47 4.58 -2.14
CA GLU A 54 -0.02 4.75 -2.05
C GLU A 54 0.54 5.48 -3.27
N TYR A 55 0.13 5.06 -4.46
CA TYR A 55 0.65 5.61 -5.72
C TYR A 55 0.15 7.03 -5.99
N SER A 56 -1.16 7.28 -5.82
CA SER A 56 -1.76 8.60 -6.02
C SER A 56 -1.12 9.67 -5.13
N TRP A 57 -0.98 9.40 -3.83
CA TRP A 57 -0.33 10.34 -2.92
C TRP A 57 1.14 10.60 -3.25
N LEU A 58 1.89 9.57 -3.62
CA LEU A 58 3.30 9.75 -3.99
C LEU A 58 3.48 10.49 -5.32
N ARG A 59 2.54 10.38 -6.25
CA ARG A 59 2.50 11.23 -7.43
C ARG A 59 2.15 12.67 -7.07
N GLY A 60 1.21 12.87 -6.16
CA GLY A 60 0.86 14.20 -5.63
C GLY A 60 2.06 14.92 -5.02
N ILE A 61 2.87 14.25 -4.20
CA ILE A 61 4.12 14.81 -3.65
C ILE A 61 5.07 15.28 -4.77
N GLN A 62 5.13 14.54 -5.88
CA GLN A 62 5.96 14.85 -7.03
C GLN A 62 5.36 15.94 -7.93
N GLY A 63 4.14 16.39 -7.66
CA GLY A 63 3.40 17.34 -8.53
C GLY A 63 3.00 16.74 -9.88
N LYS A 64 2.89 15.42 -9.97
CA LYS A 64 2.44 14.70 -11.16
C LYS A 64 0.93 14.54 -11.14
N GLU A 65 0.33 14.47 -12.32
CA GLU A 65 -1.08 14.11 -12.46
C GLU A 65 -1.33 12.71 -11.91
N ASP A 66 -2.51 12.50 -11.33
CA ASP A 66 -2.92 11.19 -10.86
C ASP A 66 -3.11 10.21 -12.04
N VAL A 67 -2.95 8.93 -11.74
CA VAL A 67 -3.21 7.84 -12.70
C VAL A 67 -4.43 7.09 -12.21
N VAL A 68 -5.58 7.43 -12.78
CA VAL A 68 -6.82 6.74 -12.46
C VAL A 68 -6.75 5.31 -12.99
N VAL A 69 -6.89 4.34 -12.09
CA VAL A 69 -6.99 2.92 -12.42
C VAL A 69 -8.35 2.39 -12.01
N GLU A 70 -9.01 1.67 -12.91
CA GLU A 70 -10.34 1.10 -12.63
C GLU A 70 -10.21 -0.31 -12.06
N PHE A 71 -10.78 -0.57 -10.89
CA PHE A 71 -10.71 -1.88 -10.26
C PHE A 71 -11.26 -3.01 -11.16
N ALA A 72 -12.22 -2.71 -12.00
CA ALA A 72 -12.79 -3.67 -12.95
C ALA A 72 -11.75 -4.31 -13.90
N ASP A 73 -10.63 -3.62 -14.15
CA ASP A 73 -9.52 -4.13 -14.96
C ASP A 73 -8.56 -5.04 -14.17
N TYR A 74 -8.69 -5.06 -12.84
CA TYR A 74 -7.84 -5.78 -11.89
C TYR A 74 -8.62 -6.81 -11.07
N ASP A 75 -9.39 -7.65 -11.76
CA ASP A 75 -10.34 -8.60 -11.22
C ASP A 75 -9.72 -9.90 -10.68
N THR A 76 -8.39 -10.03 -10.69
CA THR A 76 -7.67 -11.18 -10.11
C THR A 76 -6.48 -10.74 -9.25
N SER A 77 -6.07 -11.61 -8.34
CA SER A 77 -4.92 -11.38 -7.45
C SER A 77 -3.63 -11.13 -8.23
N GLU A 78 -3.41 -11.85 -9.34
CA GLU A 78 -2.22 -11.69 -10.20
C GLU A 78 -2.18 -10.32 -10.86
N LYS A 79 -3.33 -9.80 -11.32
CA LYS A 79 -3.40 -8.47 -11.92
C LYS A 79 -3.12 -7.38 -10.89
N VAL A 80 -3.70 -7.47 -9.71
CA VAL A 80 -3.45 -6.52 -8.61
C VAL A 80 -2.00 -6.58 -8.14
N LYS A 81 -1.42 -7.79 -8.03
CA LYS A 81 0.00 -7.98 -7.70
C LYS A 81 0.91 -7.35 -8.77
N SER A 82 0.59 -7.51 -10.04
CA SER A 82 1.35 -6.90 -11.15
C SER A 82 1.29 -5.38 -11.10
N LEU A 83 0.13 -4.80 -10.77
CA LEU A 83 -0.03 -3.35 -10.52
C LEU A 83 0.87 -2.89 -9.37
N SER A 84 0.86 -3.61 -8.25
CA SER A 84 1.71 -3.32 -7.09
C SER A 84 3.19 -3.27 -7.46
N VAL A 85 3.68 -4.27 -8.21
CA VAL A 85 5.08 -4.32 -8.64
C VAL A 85 5.42 -3.16 -9.57
N ARG A 86 4.55 -2.84 -10.53
CA ARG A 86 4.75 -1.74 -11.47
C ARG A 86 4.87 -0.40 -10.75
N PHE A 87 3.94 -0.08 -9.86
CA PHE A 87 3.94 1.18 -9.14
C PHE A 87 5.08 1.27 -8.11
N ARG A 88 5.38 0.17 -7.43
CA ARG A 88 6.50 0.10 -6.47
C ARG A 88 7.83 0.50 -7.08
N ASN A 89 8.11 0.14 -8.34
CA ASN A 89 9.35 0.52 -9.00
C ASN A 89 9.51 2.04 -9.13
N GLU A 90 8.44 2.76 -9.47
CA GLU A 90 8.45 4.23 -9.51
C GLU A 90 8.56 4.84 -8.12
N ILE A 91 7.83 4.28 -7.15
CA ILE A 91 7.85 4.71 -5.75
C ILE A 91 9.25 4.52 -5.15
N ALA A 92 9.87 3.37 -5.36
CA ALA A 92 11.22 3.09 -4.90
C ALA A 92 12.26 4.07 -5.47
N ALA A 93 12.11 4.44 -6.74
CA ALA A 93 12.97 5.45 -7.35
C ALA A 93 12.82 6.83 -6.69
N PHE A 94 11.59 7.23 -6.38
CA PHE A 94 11.31 8.49 -5.68
C PHE A 94 11.85 8.47 -4.23
N LEU A 95 11.63 7.39 -3.48
CA LEU A 95 12.07 7.29 -2.09
C LEU A 95 13.61 7.24 -1.90
N LYS A 96 14.38 7.10 -2.99
CA LYS A 96 15.85 7.20 -2.96
C LYS A 96 16.39 8.63 -2.92
N ILE A 97 15.54 9.64 -3.21
CA ILE A 97 15.93 11.04 -3.11
C ILE A 97 16.04 11.47 -1.64
N ASN A 98 16.63 12.65 -1.41
CA ASN A 98 16.70 13.21 -0.06
C ASN A 98 15.34 13.76 0.38
N LEU A 99 14.55 12.94 1.07
CA LEU A 99 13.23 13.32 1.56
C LEU A 99 13.27 14.33 2.71
N ASP A 100 14.38 14.42 3.46
CA ASP A 100 14.52 15.40 4.56
C ASP A 100 14.39 16.84 4.06
N GLU A 101 14.81 17.11 2.83
CA GLU A 101 14.66 18.44 2.21
C GLU A 101 13.23 18.76 1.77
N LEU A 102 12.37 17.74 1.69
CA LEU A 102 10.98 17.87 1.23
C LEU A 102 9.95 17.85 2.36
N ASN A 103 10.32 17.45 3.58
CA ASN A 103 9.38 17.18 4.66
C ASN A 103 8.36 18.30 4.90
N GLU A 104 8.83 19.55 4.94
CA GLU A 104 7.99 20.74 5.18
C GLU A 104 7.31 21.27 3.90
N LYS A 105 7.60 20.67 2.73
CA LYS A 105 6.96 21.10 1.49
C LYS A 105 5.47 20.83 1.56
N VAL A 106 4.68 21.87 1.27
CA VAL A 106 3.22 21.77 1.18
C VAL A 106 2.80 21.23 -0.18
N VAL A 107 1.94 20.25 -0.16
CA VAL A 107 1.39 19.56 -1.33
C VAL A 107 -0.10 19.87 -1.44
N CYS A 108 -0.55 20.15 -2.68
CA CYS A 108 -1.96 20.26 -3.06
C CYS A 108 -2.23 19.18 -4.10
N VAL A 109 -3.33 18.47 -3.96
CA VAL A 109 -3.76 17.41 -4.88
C VAL A 109 -5.13 17.77 -5.48
N SER A 110 -5.46 17.24 -6.64
CA SER A 110 -6.69 17.60 -7.35
C SER A 110 -7.97 16.99 -6.74
N TRP A 111 -7.84 15.98 -5.91
CA TRP A 111 -8.97 15.27 -5.29
C TRP A 111 -9.25 15.68 -3.85
N ASP A 112 -8.47 16.60 -3.28
CA ASP A 112 -8.63 17.10 -1.92
C ASP A 112 -8.39 18.62 -1.88
N GLU A 113 -9.27 19.37 -1.22
CA GLU A 113 -9.16 20.83 -1.10
C GLU A 113 -8.14 21.25 -0.02
N ASP A 114 -7.83 20.35 0.90
CA ASP A 114 -6.88 20.60 1.98
C ASP A 114 -5.43 20.53 1.48
N LYS A 115 -4.54 21.02 2.31
CA LYS A 115 -3.09 21.06 2.03
C LYS A 115 -2.36 20.30 3.12
N TYR A 116 -1.40 19.48 2.71
CA TYR A 116 -0.64 18.63 3.61
C TYR A 116 0.85 18.79 3.38
N THR A 117 1.65 18.60 4.41
CA THR A 117 3.10 18.47 4.24
C THR A 117 3.46 17.11 3.66
N VAL A 118 4.62 17.01 3.03
CA VAL A 118 5.15 15.73 2.55
C VAL A 118 5.26 14.74 3.70
N GLU A 119 5.68 15.18 4.89
CA GLU A 119 5.78 14.34 6.08
C GLU A 119 4.42 13.75 6.48
N GLU A 120 3.35 14.56 6.52
CA GLU A 120 1.99 14.09 6.83
C GLU A 120 1.53 13.04 5.83
N ILE A 121 1.74 13.27 4.53
CA ILE A 121 1.36 12.33 3.48
C ILE A 121 2.11 11.01 3.62
N LEU A 122 3.42 11.02 3.84
CA LEU A 122 4.21 9.80 3.99
C LEU A 122 3.77 8.97 5.22
N HIS A 123 3.46 9.63 6.32
CA HIS A 123 2.90 8.97 7.51
C HIS A 123 1.51 8.41 7.25
N HIS A 124 0.65 9.19 6.54
CA HIS A 124 -0.69 8.73 6.15
C HIS A 124 -0.64 7.46 5.32
N ILE A 125 0.17 7.40 4.28
CA ILE A 125 0.33 6.22 3.42
C ILE A 125 0.69 4.98 4.24
N ILE A 126 1.66 5.11 5.15
CA ILE A 126 2.12 4.01 6.01
C ILE A 126 0.98 3.56 6.95
N ALA A 127 0.34 4.48 7.64
CA ALA A 127 -0.74 4.18 8.57
C ALA A 127 -1.96 3.58 7.87
N HIS A 128 -2.30 4.09 6.68
CA HIS A 128 -3.40 3.62 5.84
C HIS A 128 -3.24 2.14 5.47
N GLU A 129 -2.07 1.74 4.97
CA GLU A 129 -1.83 0.33 4.65
C GLU A 129 -1.89 -0.57 5.89
N ILE A 130 -1.24 -0.16 6.99
CA ILE A 130 -1.27 -0.93 8.26
C ILE A 130 -2.71 -1.11 8.74
N HIS A 131 -3.56 -0.07 8.64
CA HIS A 131 -4.97 -0.14 9.00
C HIS A 131 -5.71 -1.21 8.18
N HIS A 132 -5.55 -1.20 6.87
CA HIS A 132 -6.22 -2.15 5.97
C HIS A 132 -5.68 -3.58 6.10
N ILE A 133 -4.40 -3.76 6.36
CA ILE A 133 -3.80 -5.08 6.69
C ILE A 133 -4.45 -5.66 7.97
N GLY A 134 -4.78 -4.81 8.95
CA GLY A 134 -5.55 -5.23 10.12
C GLY A 134 -6.93 -5.79 9.76
N GLN A 135 -7.63 -5.17 8.80
CA GLN A 135 -8.94 -5.65 8.29
C GLN A 135 -8.81 -7.01 7.59
N LEU A 136 -7.81 -7.19 6.72
CA LEU A 136 -7.53 -8.47 6.10
C LEU A 136 -7.28 -9.57 7.14
N SER A 137 -6.61 -9.24 8.23
CA SER A 137 -6.36 -10.18 9.33
C SER A 137 -7.62 -10.61 10.07
N VAL A 138 -8.65 -9.77 10.13
CA VAL A 138 -9.97 -10.15 10.68
C VAL A 138 -10.66 -11.12 9.73
N TRP A 139 -10.79 -10.75 8.46
CA TRP A 139 -11.48 -11.57 7.45
C TRP A 139 -10.81 -12.93 7.23
N SER A 140 -9.48 -13.01 7.34
CA SER A 140 -8.79 -14.32 7.26
C SER A 140 -9.22 -15.27 8.39
N ARG A 141 -9.42 -14.75 9.61
CA ARG A 141 -9.90 -15.55 10.74
C ARG A 141 -11.36 -15.96 10.60
N GLU A 142 -12.21 -15.10 10.03
CA GLU A 142 -13.60 -15.45 9.68
C GLU A 142 -13.67 -16.60 8.66
N LEU A 143 -12.66 -16.72 7.81
CA LEU A 143 -12.48 -17.83 6.87
C LEU A 143 -11.78 -19.05 7.49
N GLU A 144 -11.52 -19.04 8.81
CA GLU A 144 -10.77 -20.08 9.52
C GLU A 144 -9.35 -20.30 8.98
N LEU A 145 -8.77 -19.27 8.35
CA LEU A 145 -7.40 -19.28 7.83
C LEU A 145 -6.45 -18.48 8.73
N THR A 146 -5.21 -18.93 8.81
CA THR A 146 -4.16 -18.21 9.54
C THR A 146 -3.80 -16.92 8.78
N PRO A 147 -3.88 -15.74 9.41
CA PRO A 147 -3.50 -14.49 8.76
C PRO A 147 -1.99 -14.40 8.53
N VAL A 148 -1.59 -13.53 7.61
CA VAL A 148 -0.19 -13.11 7.47
C VAL A 148 0.26 -12.43 8.77
N PRO A 149 1.41 -12.82 9.35
CA PRO A 149 1.93 -12.14 10.54
C PRO A 149 2.27 -10.68 10.25
N ALA A 150 1.84 -9.78 11.14
CA ALA A 150 2.11 -8.33 11.02
C ALA A 150 3.26 -7.84 11.92
N ASN A 151 4.09 -8.74 12.45
CA ASN A 151 5.21 -8.35 13.29
C ASN A 151 6.29 -7.63 12.49
N PHE A 152 6.72 -6.47 12.95
CA PHE A 152 7.89 -5.76 12.42
C PHE A 152 9.19 -6.38 12.94
N ILE A 153 9.19 -6.76 14.22
CA ILE A 153 10.36 -7.34 14.92
C ILE A 153 10.75 -8.68 14.27
N GLY A 154 12.03 -8.85 14.00
CA GLY A 154 12.58 -10.09 13.44
C GLY A 154 12.38 -10.25 11.93
N ARG A 155 11.68 -9.33 11.23
CA ARG A 155 11.55 -9.37 9.77
C ARG A 155 12.84 -8.94 9.08
N LYS A 156 13.17 -9.67 8.02
CA LYS A 156 14.19 -9.25 7.04
C LYS A 156 13.46 -8.58 5.87
N PHE A 157 13.79 -7.32 5.62
CA PHE A 157 13.22 -6.55 4.51
C PHE A 157 14.17 -6.57 3.31
N LYS A 158 13.61 -6.56 2.13
CA LYS A 158 14.35 -6.27 0.91
C LYS A 158 14.63 -4.76 0.90
N SER A 159 15.89 -4.39 0.76
CA SER A 159 16.25 -2.96 0.73
C SER A 159 15.61 -2.26 -0.46
N ILE A 160 15.18 -1.01 -0.27
CA ILE A 160 14.67 -0.15 -1.33
C ILE A 160 15.67 0.00 -2.48
N HIS A 161 16.97 -0.13 -2.20
CA HIS A 161 18.03 -0.09 -3.21
C HIS A 161 18.07 -1.33 -4.12
N SER A 162 17.24 -2.35 -3.82
CA SER A 162 17.13 -3.59 -4.61
C SER A 162 15.97 -3.56 -5.62
N TYR A 163 15.25 -2.44 -5.71
CA TYR A 163 14.17 -2.20 -6.70
C TYR A 163 14.62 -1.30 -7.84
#